data_ea99b85f2914519deb934e2103280cb3
#
_entry.id   ea99b85f2914519deb934e2103280cb3
#
_cell.length_a   1.000
_cell.length_b   1.000
_cell.length_c   1.000
_cell.angle_alpha   90.00
_cell.angle_beta   90.00
_cell.angle_gamma   90.00
#
_symmetry.space_group_name_H-M   'P 1'
#
loop_
_entity.id
_entity.type
_entity.pdbx_description
1 polymer ?
#
loop_
_entity_poly.entity_id
_entity_poly.type
_entity_poly.pdbx_seq_one_letter_code
_entity_poly.pdbx_strand_id
1 'polypeptide(L)'
;MKKIDYYILREFSIIFLFVSIFFVLVSFIVDIFENLNRFIDNEVTNDILIDYYVASLPEMISVTIPVTCLVASVFTYGMMVQRKEWLVFKSSGLSLYRLALPILFVGLFMSIGSFYFENNIVIKNNKIKNEIKDNHLKKNRNKAKDKSIYENVYLQKNQNYLIAVEEYNDINQTVVNLNFIELSDGKMIRRIDSKKSTWKPLEEKWKIQDYSIREFDNSGSERMIATSKQDSLLNLNFIPEDINQIGSSSEEVSYNQLKNQIVTLKNNGVNTVKWEVDLHYKIAYSFISLIIIFCGIPLSVFRSNTTLAFGGGLSLATIFAYIVLLKFGQSLGYAGSLSPFLAAWFSNIIFIIIGTWLMLNARK
;
A
#
# COMPACT_ATOMS: atom_id res chain seq x y z
N MET A 1 -32.75 9.28 -16.03
CA MET A 1 -31.83 8.65 -17.00
C MET A 1 -32.49 8.54 -18.36
N LYS A 2 -31.80 8.93 -19.44
CA LYS A 2 -32.30 8.71 -20.80
C LYS A 2 -32.08 7.24 -21.19
N LYS A 3 -32.85 6.70 -22.15
CA LYS A 3 -32.70 5.31 -22.62
C LYS A 3 -31.27 4.99 -23.04
N ILE A 4 -30.53 5.97 -23.58
CA ILE A 4 -29.13 5.88 -23.98
C ILE A 4 -28.20 5.65 -22.77
N ASP A 5 -28.46 6.33 -21.65
CA ASP A 5 -27.63 6.15 -20.43
C ASP A 5 -27.74 4.71 -19.91
N TYR A 6 -28.96 4.17 -19.90
CA TYR A 6 -29.21 2.77 -19.52
C TYR A 6 -28.53 1.77 -20.47
N TYR A 7 -28.59 2.04 -21.77
CA TYR A 7 -27.93 1.21 -22.79
C TYR A 7 -26.41 1.14 -22.56
N ILE A 8 -25.77 2.31 -22.40
CA ILE A 8 -24.32 2.41 -22.18
C ILE A 8 -23.94 1.72 -20.86
N LEU A 9 -24.67 1.95 -19.79
CA LEU A 9 -24.42 1.31 -18.50
C LEU A 9 -24.57 -0.20 -18.54
N ARG A 10 -25.59 -0.70 -19.24
CA ARG A 10 -25.79 -2.15 -19.40
C ARG A 10 -24.65 -2.81 -20.15
N GLU A 11 -24.23 -2.26 -21.30
CA GLU A 11 -23.10 -2.77 -22.08
C GLU A 11 -21.80 -2.75 -21.23
N PHE A 12 -21.53 -1.64 -20.58
CA PHE A 12 -20.38 -1.51 -19.69
C PHE A 12 -20.40 -2.55 -18.56
N SER A 13 -21.54 -2.72 -17.88
CA SER A 13 -21.66 -3.63 -16.74
C SER A 13 -21.47 -5.09 -17.16
N ILE A 14 -21.99 -5.49 -18.32
CA ILE A 14 -21.79 -6.85 -18.86
C ILE A 14 -20.31 -7.09 -19.13
N ILE A 15 -19.65 -6.16 -19.85
CA ILE A 15 -18.22 -6.29 -20.18
C ILE A 15 -17.40 -6.26 -18.91
N PHE A 16 -17.69 -5.35 -17.99
CA PHE A 16 -17.01 -5.23 -16.71
C PHE A 16 -17.04 -6.54 -15.92
N LEU A 17 -18.19 -7.18 -15.84
CA LEU A 17 -18.34 -8.43 -15.12
C LEU A 17 -17.54 -9.57 -15.75
N PHE A 18 -17.59 -9.74 -17.06
CA PHE A 18 -16.80 -10.76 -17.76
C PHE A 18 -15.30 -10.53 -17.63
N VAL A 19 -14.87 -9.29 -17.84
CA VAL A 19 -13.44 -8.90 -17.74
C VAL A 19 -12.93 -9.00 -16.30
N SER A 20 -13.76 -8.68 -15.31
CA SER A 20 -13.42 -8.83 -13.90
C SER A 20 -13.19 -10.29 -13.53
N ILE A 21 -14.11 -11.18 -13.89
CA ILE A 21 -13.94 -12.62 -13.66
C ILE A 21 -12.66 -13.13 -14.33
N PHE A 22 -12.43 -12.72 -15.58
CA PHE A 22 -11.23 -13.12 -16.31
C PHE A 22 -9.95 -12.70 -15.60
N PHE A 23 -9.80 -11.42 -15.19
CA PHE A 23 -8.59 -10.96 -14.54
C PHE A 23 -8.41 -11.54 -13.12
N VAL A 24 -9.49 -11.74 -12.38
CA VAL A 24 -9.41 -12.42 -11.06
C VAL A 24 -8.95 -13.88 -11.24
N LEU A 25 -9.47 -14.61 -12.23
CA LEU A 25 -9.01 -15.96 -12.53
C LEU A 25 -7.54 -16.00 -12.96
N VAL A 26 -7.10 -15.07 -13.79
CA VAL A 26 -5.69 -14.95 -14.17
C VAL A 26 -4.82 -14.68 -12.95
N SER A 27 -5.21 -13.74 -12.09
CA SER A 27 -4.48 -13.44 -10.84
C SER A 27 -4.40 -14.65 -9.91
N PHE A 28 -5.49 -15.41 -9.80
CA PHE A 28 -5.55 -16.63 -9.01
C PHE A 28 -4.60 -17.71 -9.56
N ILE A 29 -4.59 -17.91 -10.87
CA ILE A 29 -3.70 -18.87 -11.53
C ILE A 29 -2.22 -18.47 -11.33
N VAL A 30 -1.90 -17.18 -11.49
CA VAL A 30 -0.54 -16.68 -11.28
C VAL A 30 -0.09 -16.90 -9.84
N ASP A 31 -0.92 -16.58 -8.85
CA ASP A 31 -0.60 -16.79 -7.42
C ASP A 31 -0.39 -18.27 -7.08
N ILE A 32 -1.20 -19.17 -7.68
CA ILE A 32 -0.99 -20.61 -7.53
C ILE A 32 0.41 -21.00 -8.03
N PHE A 33 0.78 -20.61 -9.25
CA PHE A 33 2.09 -20.99 -9.81
C PHE A 33 3.27 -20.39 -9.02
N GLU A 34 3.14 -19.18 -8.53
CA GLU A 34 4.17 -18.54 -7.71
C GLU A 34 4.37 -19.22 -6.35
N ASN A 35 3.31 -19.74 -5.75
CA ASN A 35 3.35 -20.32 -4.42
C ASN A 35 3.30 -21.85 -4.40
N LEU A 36 3.10 -22.53 -5.55
CA LEU A 36 2.91 -24.00 -5.66
C LEU A 36 4.02 -24.78 -4.96
N ASN A 37 5.28 -24.48 -5.25
CA ASN A 37 6.41 -25.17 -4.63
C ASN A 37 6.42 -24.98 -3.11
N ARG A 38 6.04 -23.80 -2.62
CA ARG A 38 5.98 -23.52 -1.18
C ARG A 38 4.87 -24.32 -0.48
N PHE A 39 3.73 -24.52 -1.14
CA PHE A 39 2.64 -25.34 -0.60
C PHE A 39 3.03 -26.81 -0.53
N ILE A 40 3.68 -27.33 -1.58
CA ILE A 40 4.13 -28.73 -1.65
C ILE A 40 5.25 -29.00 -0.65
N ASP A 41 6.29 -28.15 -0.62
CA ASP A 41 7.47 -28.32 0.24
C ASP A 41 7.12 -28.26 1.73
N ASN A 42 6.06 -27.55 2.10
CA ASN A 42 5.59 -27.43 3.47
C ASN A 42 4.43 -28.39 3.81
N GLU A 43 4.05 -29.29 2.89
CA GLU A 43 2.96 -30.26 3.09
C GLU A 43 1.66 -29.61 3.61
N VAL A 44 1.30 -28.44 3.02
CA VAL A 44 0.13 -27.67 3.46
C VAL A 44 -1.16 -28.45 3.19
N THR A 45 -2.02 -28.56 4.20
CA THR A 45 -3.31 -29.26 4.06
C THR A 45 -4.28 -28.46 3.18
N ASN A 46 -5.22 -29.15 2.53
CA ASN A 46 -6.21 -28.53 1.65
C ASN A 46 -7.06 -27.46 2.36
N ASP A 47 -7.38 -27.65 3.63
CA ASP A 47 -8.18 -26.69 4.41
C ASP A 47 -7.44 -25.35 4.56
N ILE A 48 -6.16 -25.39 4.92
CA ILE A 48 -5.31 -24.18 5.04
C ILE A 48 -5.14 -23.50 3.68
N LEU A 49 -5.05 -24.28 2.61
CA LEU A 49 -4.95 -23.76 1.25
C LEU A 49 -6.23 -23.03 0.82
N ILE A 50 -7.40 -23.56 1.16
CA ILE A 50 -8.68 -22.89 0.92
C ILE A 50 -8.77 -21.60 1.72
N ASP A 51 -8.43 -21.61 3.01
CA ASP A 51 -8.43 -20.41 3.86
C ASP A 51 -7.49 -19.33 3.33
N TYR A 52 -6.29 -19.71 2.86
CA TYR A 52 -5.34 -18.81 2.22
C TYR A 52 -5.94 -18.14 0.99
N TYR A 53 -6.57 -18.89 0.08
CA TYR A 53 -7.13 -18.33 -1.13
C TYR A 53 -8.39 -17.50 -0.87
N VAL A 54 -9.24 -17.90 0.07
CA VAL A 54 -10.40 -17.10 0.50
C VAL A 54 -9.92 -15.75 1.05
N ALA A 55 -8.86 -15.74 1.87
CA ALA A 55 -8.27 -14.51 2.39
C ALA A 55 -7.56 -13.68 1.31
N SER A 56 -7.09 -14.30 0.21
CA SER A 56 -6.41 -13.61 -0.90
C SER A 56 -7.36 -12.97 -1.90
N LEU A 57 -8.61 -13.48 -2.04
CA LEU A 57 -9.59 -13.00 -3.01
C LEU A 57 -9.86 -11.48 -2.96
N PRO A 58 -10.05 -10.84 -1.80
CA PRO A 58 -10.30 -9.41 -1.75
C PRO A 58 -9.16 -8.56 -2.33
N GLU A 59 -7.91 -8.95 -2.09
CA GLU A 59 -6.75 -8.27 -2.66
C GLU A 59 -6.69 -8.43 -4.19
N MET A 60 -6.91 -9.65 -4.70
CA MET A 60 -6.95 -9.93 -6.14
C MET A 60 -8.03 -9.09 -6.83
N ILE A 61 -9.22 -8.98 -6.22
CA ILE A 61 -10.30 -8.14 -6.73
C ILE A 61 -9.87 -6.66 -6.73
N SER A 62 -9.32 -6.16 -5.63
CA SER A 62 -8.90 -4.75 -5.50
C SER A 62 -7.89 -4.34 -6.57
N VAL A 63 -6.87 -5.16 -6.80
CA VAL A 63 -5.82 -4.90 -7.80
C VAL A 63 -6.35 -4.98 -9.23
N THR A 64 -7.33 -5.83 -9.51
CA THR A 64 -7.87 -6.02 -10.87
C THR A 64 -8.94 -4.99 -11.25
N ILE A 65 -9.62 -4.35 -10.29
CA ILE A 65 -10.68 -3.36 -10.57
C ILE A 65 -10.25 -2.25 -11.54
N PRO A 66 -9.11 -1.55 -11.38
CA PRO A 66 -8.71 -0.49 -12.30
C PRO A 66 -8.50 -0.99 -13.72
N VAL A 67 -7.84 -2.15 -13.88
CA VAL A 67 -7.60 -2.77 -15.19
C VAL A 67 -8.92 -3.11 -15.86
N THR A 68 -9.83 -3.72 -15.11
CA THR A 68 -11.18 -4.09 -15.56
C THR A 68 -11.98 -2.86 -15.99
N CYS A 69 -11.95 -1.78 -15.21
CA CYS A 69 -12.61 -0.52 -15.53
C CYS A 69 -12.11 0.07 -16.86
N LEU A 70 -10.79 0.06 -17.08
CA LEU A 70 -10.21 0.56 -18.32
C LEU A 70 -10.63 -0.29 -19.52
N VAL A 71 -10.43 -1.61 -19.45
CA VAL A 71 -10.77 -2.53 -20.55
C VAL A 71 -12.26 -2.48 -20.85
N ALA A 72 -13.11 -2.49 -19.81
CA ALA A 72 -14.55 -2.40 -19.99
C ALA A 72 -14.96 -1.08 -20.65
N SER A 73 -14.40 0.06 -20.26
CA SER A 73 -14.70 1.35 -20.88
C SER A 73 -14.25 1.39 -22.35
N VAL A 74 -13.02 0.94 -22.64
CA VAL A 74 -12.48 0.93 -24.01
C VAL A 74 -13.27 -0.01 -24.90
N PHE A 75 -13.66 -1.19 -24.42
CA PHE A 75 -14.45 -2.14 -25.19
C PHE A 75 -15.89 -1.65 -25.41
N THR A 76 -16.54 -1.06 -24.40
CA THR A 76 -17.89 -0.51 -24.56
C THR A 76 -17.94 0.52 -25.70
N TYR A 77 -17.09 1.55 -25.65
CA TYR A 77 -17.07 2.57 -26.70
C TYR A 77 -16.46 2.06 -28.00
N GLY A 78 -15.47 1.18 -27.96
CA GLY A 78 -14.89 0.54 -29.14
C GLY A 78 -15.91 -0.29 -29.91
N MET A 79 -16.77 -1.05 -29.23
CA MET A 79 -17.89 -1.78 -29.86
C MET A 79 -18.93 -0.84 -30.46
N MET A 80 -19.28 0.26 -29.79
CA MET A 80 -20.17 1.28 -30.35
C MET A 80 -19.61 1.92 -31.62
N VAL A 81 -18.28 2.14 -31.68
CA VAL A 81 -17.62 2.62 -32.89
C VAL A 81 -17.69 1.59 -34.01
N GLN A 82 -17.39 0.31 -33.75
CA GLN A 82 -17.44 -0.77 -34.73
C GLN A 82 -18.85 -1.01 -35.28
N ARG A 83 -19.88 -0.95 -34.41
CA ARG A 83 -21.28 -1.06 -34.82
C ARG A 83 -21.82 0.19 -35.48
N LYS A 84 -20.98 1.23 -35.70
CA LYS A 84 -21.35 2.55 -36.24
C LYS A 84 -22.38 3.32 -35.39
N GLU A 85 -22.69 2.86 -34.19
CA GLU A 85 -23.62 3.52 -33.26
C GLU A 85 -23.10 4.90 -32.85
N TRP A 86 -21.77 5.01 -32.71
CA TRP A 86 -21.11 6.28 -32.46
C TRP A 86 -21.45 7.36 -33.50
N LEU A 87 -21.49 6.99 -34.80
CA LEU A 87 -21.86 7.89 -35.89
C LEU A 87 -23.31 8.35 -35.75
N VAL A 88 -24.21 7.46 -35.39
CA VAL A 88 -25.64 7.78 -35.17
C VAL A 88 -25.81 8.76 -34.00
N PHE A 89 -25.10 8.53 -32.89
CA PHE A 89 -25.18 9.45 -31.73
C PHE A 89 -24.60 10.83 -32.08
N LYS A 90 -23.50 10.86 -32.83
CA LYS A 90 -22.91 12.12 -33.28
C LYS A 90 -23.81 12.88 -34.25
N SER A 91 -24.43 12.20 -35.24
CA SER A 91 -25.37 12.82 -36.15
C SER A 91 -26.66 13.34 -35.46
N SER A 92 -26.99 12.76 -34.31
CA SER A 92 -28.09 13.23 -33.45
C SER A 92 -27.68 14.41 -32.55
N GLY A 93 -26.47 14.99 -32.72
CA GLY A 93 -25.99 16.13 -31.92
C GLY A 93 -25.50 15.78 -30.52
N LEU A 94 -25.32 14.49 -30.18
CA LEU A 94 -24.81 14.09 -28.88
C LEU A 94 -23.28 14.20 -28.84
N SER A 95 -22.76 14.95 -27.87
CA SER A 95 -21.32 15.08 -27.63
C SER A 95 -20.74 13.85 -26.92
N LEU A 96 -19.43 13.58 -27.08
CA LEU A 96 -18.69 12.55 -26.36
C LEU A 96 -18.83 12.74 -24.84
N TYR A 97 -18.75 14.00 -24.39
CA TYR A 97 -18.90 14.33 -22.95
C TYR A 97 -20.21 13.83 -22.38
N ARG A 98 -21.34 14.03 -23.12
CA ARG A 98 -22.67 13.60 -22.69
C ARG A 98 -22.76 12.07 -22.61
N LEU A 99 -22.16 11.36 -23.55
CA LEU A 99 -22.15 9.90 -23.58
C LEU A 99 -21.20 9.31 -22.51
N ALA A 100 -20.13 10.01 -22.17
CA ALA A 100 -19.16 9.57 -21.16
C ALA A 100 -19.71 9.68 -19.71
N LEU A 101 -20.61 10.63 -19.44
CA LEU A 101 -21.11 10.90 -18.10
C LEU A 101 -21.60 9.67 -17.33
N PRO A 102 -22.40 8.74 -17.89
CA PRO A 102 -22.90 7.60 -17.14
C PRO A 102 -21.76 6.72 -16.60
N ILE A 103 -20.72 6.45 -17.42
CA ILE A 103 -19.60 5.60 -17.00
C ILE A 103 -18.66 6.36 -16.06
N LEU A 104 -18.48 7.67 -16.23
CA LEU A 104 -17.71 8.48 -15.28
C LEU A 104 -18.34 8.49 -13.88
N PHE A 105 -19.69 8.53 -13.79
CA PHE A 105 -20.36 8.36 -12.50
C PHE A 105 -20.12 6.98 -11.90
N VAL A 106 -20.15 5.90 -12.70
CA VAL A 106 -19.76 4.56 -12.23
C VAL A 106 -18.32 4.56 -11.75
N GLY A 107 -17.38 5.17 -12.49
CA GLY A 107 -15.99 5.32 -12.09
C GLY A 107 -15.83 6.03 -10.75
N LEU A 108 -16.61 7.09 -10.50
CA LEU A 108 -16.62 7.80 -9.23
C LEU A 108 -17.11 6.90 -8.08
N PHE A 109 -18.22 6.19 -8.28
CA PHE A 109 -18.73 5.23 -7.29
C PHE A 109 -17.74 4.09 -7.02
N MET A 110 -17.11 3.56 -8.07
CA MET A 110 -16.05 2.55 -7.94
C MET A 110 -14.85 3.08 -7.16
N SER A 111 -14.43 4.32 -7.38
CA SER A 111 -13.33 4.95 -6.65
C SER A 111 -13.63 5.09 -5.17
N ILE A 112 -14.82 5.57 -4.82
CA ILE A 112 -15.25 5.67 -3.42
C ILE A 112 -15.36 4.27 -2.80
N GLY A 113 -15.99 3.33 -3.52
CA GLY A 113 -16.14 1.94 -3.08
C GLY A 113 -14.80 1.25 -2.87
N SER A 114 -13.82 1.45 -3.76
CA SER A 114 -12.46 0.89 -3.64
C SER A 114 -11.76 1.38 -2.37
N PHE A 115 -11.91 2.65 -1.99
CA PHE A 115 -11.33 3.17 -0.75
C PHE A 115 -11.88 2.44 0.49
N TYR A 116 -13.21 2.28 0.57
CA TYR A 116 -13.83 1.56 1.69
C TYR A 116 -13.52 0.05 1.66
N PHE A 117 -13.50 -0.55 0.48
CA PHE A 117 -13.17 -1.96 0.29
C PHE A 117 -11.76 -2.26 0.74
N GLU A 118 -10.78 -1.44 0.34
CA GLU A 118 -9.38 -1.56 0.74
C GLU A 118 -9.22 -1.46 2.25
N ASN A 119 -9.75 -0.39 2.87
CA ASN A 119 -9.56 -0.13 4.29
C ASN A 119 -10.27 -1.12 5.22
N ASN A 120 -11.44 -1.66 4.84
CA ASN A 120 -12.25 -2.47 5.74
C ASN A 120 -12.17 -3.97 5.44
N ILE A 121 -11.93 -4.35 4.18
CA ILE A 121 -11.98 -5.76 3.76
C ILE A 121 -10.58 -6.25 3.39
N VAL A 122 -9.89 -5.59 2.45
CA VAL A 122 -8.60 -6.06 1.94
C VAL A 122 -7.56 -6.13 3.05
N ILE A 123 -7.38 -5.06 3.83
CA ILE A 123 -6.39 -5.02 4.91
C ILE A 123 -6.63 -6.11 5.96
N LYS A 124 -7.88 -6.35 6.33
CA LYS A 124 -8.20 -7.41 7.31
C LYS A 124 -7.86 -8.81 6.77
N ASN A 125 -8.23 -9.07 5.53
CA ASN A 125 -7.97 -10.37 4.89
C ASN A 125 -6.48 -10.55 4.61
N ASN A 126 -5.73 -9.51 4.27
CA ASN A 126 -4.29 -9.57 4.09
C ASN A 126 -3.55 -9.92 5.38
N LYS A 127 -4.04 -9.47 6.55
CA LYS A 127 -3.50 -9.93 7.84
C LYS A 127 -3.67 -11.44 8.02
N ILE A 128 -4.88 -11.96 7.79
CA ILE A 128 -5.16 -13.41 7.86
C ILE A 128 -4.29 -14.18 6.86
N LYS A 129 -4.22 -13.71 5.60
CA LYS A 129 -3.36 -14.28 4.56
C LYS A 129 -1.90 -14.34 5.01
N ASN A 130 -1.38 -13.25 5.58
CA ASN A 130 0.01 -13.16 6.04
C ASN A 130 0.25 -14.06 7.26
N GLU A 131 -0.68 -14.17 8.20
CA GLU A 131 -0.62 -15.11 9.33
C GLU A 131 -0.56 -16.57 8.86
N ILE A 132 -1.41 -16.96 7.90
CA ILE A 132 -1.37 -18.29 7.29
C ILE A 132 -0.02 -18.52 6.61
N LYS A 133 0.46 -17.54 5.85
CA LYS A 133 1.74 -17.61 5.14
C LYS A 133 2.92 -17.76 6.11
N ASP A 134 2.90 -17.04 7.19
CA ASP A 134 3.97 -17.06 8.19
C ASP A 134 3.96 -18.37 9.01
N ASN A 135 2.79 -18.89 9.34
CA ASN A 135 2.65 -20.10 10.15
C ASN A 135 2.90 -21.40 9.36
N HIS A 136 2.49 -21.46 8.09
CA HIS A 136 2.43 -22.70 7.31
C HIS A 136 3.35 -22.74 6.10
N LEU A 137 3.75 -21.57 5.52
CA LEU A 137 4.58 -21.53 4.31
C LEU A 137 6.06 -21.25 4.58
N LYS A 138 6.45 -20.98 5.84
CA LYS A 138 7.84 -20.68 6.23
C LYS A 138 8.42 -21.76 7.15
N LYS A 139 8.38 -23.04 6.72
CA LYS A 139 8.96 -24.16 7.50
C LYS A 139 10.50 -24.10 7.64
N ASN A 140 11.18 -23.33 6.80
CA ASN A 140 12.61 -23.04 6.98
C ASN A 140 12.79 -21.89 7.96
N ARG A 141 12.89 -22.22 9.25
CA ARG A 141 13.16 -21.33 10.41
C ARG A 141 14.28 -20.30 10.21
N ASN A 142 15.17 -20.51 9.24
CA ASN A 142 16.25 -19.56 8.92
C ASN A 142 15.83 -18.37 8.02
N LYS A 143 14.63 -18.46 7.33
CA LYS A 143 14.06 -17.35 6.54
C LYS A 143 12.83 -16.70 7.17
N ALA A 144 12.18 -17.35 8.15
CA ALA A 144 11.17 -16.70 9.00
C ALA A 144 11.78 -15.60 9.89
N LYS A 145 13.11 -15.56 10.00
CA LYS A 145 13.88 -14.49 10.62
C LYS A 145 13.65 -13.11 9.98
N ASP A 146 13.30 -13.05 8.69
CA ASP A 146 13.34 -11.78 7.95
C ASP A 146 12.18 -10.81 8.21
N LYS A 147 11.00 -11.27 8.68
CA LYS A 147 9.87 -10.36 8.95
C LYS A 147 9.61 -10.07 10.44
N SER A 148 10.09 -10.93 11.31
CA SER A 148 10.04 -10.73 12.75
C SER A 148 11.29 -10.02 13.31
N ILE A 149 12.27 -9.79 12.47
CA ILE A 149 13.51 -9.10 12.81
C ILE A 149 13.49 -7.75 12.10
N TYR A 150 13.49 -6.71 12.90
CA TYR A 150 13.67 -5.33 12.45
C TYR A 150 15.11 -4.95 12.66
N GLU A 151 15.80 -4.56 11.59
CA GLU A 151 17.20 -4.15 11.65
C GLU A 151 17.32 -2.63 11.64
N ASN A 152 18.31 -2.11 12.39
CA ASN A 152 18.65 -0.69 12.42
C ASN A 152 17.45 0.22 12.76
N VAL A 153 16.75 -0.10 13.83
CA VAL A 153 15.60 0.68 14.28
C VAL A 153 16.08 1.88 15.11
N TYR A 154 15.69 3.07 14.66
CA TYR A 154 15.93 4.31 15.38
C TYR A 154 14.60 4.92 15.79
N LEU A 155 14.43 5.17 17.09
CA LEU A 155 13.21 5.70 17.67
C LEU A 155 13.55 6.89 18.57
N GLN A 156 12.82 7.98 18.39
CA GLN A 156 12.85 9.10 19.33
C GLN A 156 11.48 9.20 20.02
N LYS A 157 11.46 9.17 21.35
CA LYS A 157 10.22 9.26 22.13
C LYS A 157 10.21 10.52 22.98
N ASN A 158 9.12 11.30 22.87
CA ASN A 158 8.89 12.53 23.65
C ASN A 158 10.03 13.57 23.57
N GLN A 159 10.82 13.58 22.48
CA GLN A 159 12.00 14.44 22.30
C GLN A 159 13.13 14.21 23.33
N ASN A 160 12.87 13.46 24.39
CA ASN A 160 13.79 13.25 25.51
C ASN A 160 14.51 11.90 25.46
N TYR A 161 14.04 10.95 24.66
CA TYR A 161 14.62 9.62 24.59
C TYR A 161 14.99 9.26 23.15
N LEU A 162 16.26 8.92 22.93
CA LEU A 162 16.74 8.36 21.66
C LEU A 162 17.05 6.89 21.89
N ILE A 163 16.44 6.04 21.09
CA ILE A 163 16.62 4.59 21.16
C ILE A 163 17.12 4.12 19.80
N ALA A 164 18.27 3.48 19.79
CA ALA A 164 18.82 2.81 18.62
C ALA A 164 18.97 1.32 18.92
N VAL A 165 18.47 0.50 18.00
CA VAL A 165 18.50 -0.95 18.11
C VAL A 165 19.06 -1.51 16.82
N GLU A 166 20.07 -2.34 16.90
CA GLU A 166 20.64 -2.98 15.71
C GLU A 166 19.71 -4.06 15.18
N GLU A 167 19.18 -4.90 16.06
CA GLU A 167 18.24 -5.96 15.70
C GLU A 167 17.15 -6.09 16.79
N TYR A 168 15.89 -6.10 16.38
CA TYR A 168 14.76 -6.43 17.25
C TYR A 168 14.01 -7.63 16.71
N ASN A 169 13.82 -8.65 17.55
CA ASN A 169 13.03 -9.83 17.25
C ASN A 169 11.68 -9.76 17.97
N ASP A 170 10.60 -9.62 17.20
CA ASP A 170 9.25 -9.45 17.71
C ASP A 170 8.70 -10.73 18.39
N ILE A 171 9.04 -11.92 17.88
CA ILE A 171 8.54 -13.20 18.44
C ILE A 171 9.02 -13.38 19.88
N ASN A 172 10.30 -13.13 20.11
CA ASN A 172 10.95 -13.30 21.40
C ASN A 172 11.02 -12.00 22.20
N GLN A 173 10.52 -10.89 21.65
CA GLN A 173 10.59 -9.55 22.21
C GLN A 173 12.00 -9.22 22.71
N THR A 174 13.01 -9.51 21.86
CA THR A 174 14.41 -9.39 22.20
C THR A 174 15.09 -8.38 21.31
N VAL A 175 15.85 -7.49 21.91
CA VAL A 175 16.68 -6.46 21.28
C VAL A 175 18.14 -6.85 21.36
N VAL A 176 18.88 -6.72 20.27
CA VAL A 176 20.34 -6.88 20.19
C VAL A 176 20.95 -5.50 19.96
N ASN A 177 22.04 -5.21 20.67
CA ASN A 177 22.76 -3.94 20.65
C ASN A 177 21.85 -2.71 20.81
N LEU A 178 21.21 -2.65 21.99
CA LEU A 178 20.41 -1.51 22.43
C LEU A 178 21.31 -0.34 22.81
N ASN A 179 21.02 0.82 22.30
CA ASN A 179 21.60 2.10 22.67
C ASN A 179 20.44 3.04 23.07
N PHE A 180 20.32 3.32 24.34
CA PHE A 180 19.30 4.18 24.91
C PHE A 180 19.92 5.45 25.45
N ILE A 181 19.46 6.61 24.99
CA ILE A 181 19.97 7.92 25.36
C ILE A 181 18.79 8.74 25.94
N GLU A 182 19.00 9.30 27.11
CA GLU A 182 18.08 10.23 27.73
C GLU A 182 18.64 11.65 27.62
N LEU A 183 17.77 12.56 27.15
CA LEU A 183 18.07 13.98 26.95
C LEU A 183 17.27 14.84 27.92
N SER A 184 17.89 15.93 28.39
CA SER A 184 17.18 17.05 29.03
C SER A 184 17.66 18.33 28.42
N ASP A 185 16.72 19.18 27.96
CA ASP A 185 17.02 20.44 27.27
C ASP A 185 18.02 20.30 26.11
N GLY A 186 17.91 19.15 25.36
CA GLY A 186 18.78 18.85 24.24
C GLY A 186 20.18 18.37 24.61
N LYS A 187 20.50 18.22 25.92
CA LYS A 187 21.76 17.66 26.41
C LYS A 187 21.58 16.22 26.87
N MET A 188 22.58 15.39 26.60
CA MET A 188 22.61 14.01 27.07
C MET A 188 22.86 13.97 28.58
N ILE A 189 21.93 13.36 29.31
CA ILE A 189 22.04 13.16 30.76
C ILE A 189 22.35 11.72 31.15
N ARG A 190 21.90 10.77 30.34
CA ARG A 190 22.15 9.34 30.58
C ARG A 190 22.23 8.56 29.27
N ARG A 191 23.15 7.61 29.20
CA ARG A 191 23.27 6.65 28.11
C ARG A 191 23.36 5.24 28.68
N ILE A 192 22.59 4.32 28.08
CA ILE A 192 22.60 2.90 28.41
C ILE A 192 22.88 2.14 27.13
N ASP A 193 23.98 1.40 27.12
CA ASP A 193 24.34 0.48 26.05
C ASP A 193 24.18 -0.95 26.57
N SER A 194 23.49 -1.83 25.84
CA SER A 194 23.29 -3.24 26.21
C SER A 194 23.41 -4.14 24.99
N LYS A 195 24.12 -5.25 25.09
CA LYS A 195 24.26 -6.22 24.00
C LYS A 195 22.96 -6.99 23.76
N LYS A 196 22.20 -7.29 24.81
CA LYS A 196 20.96 -8.01 24.69
C LYS A 196 19.95 -7.50 25.70
N SER A 197 18.74 -7.23 25.24
CA SER A 197 17.63 -6.82 26.11
C SER A 197 16.39 -7.61 25.74
N THR A 198 15.64 -8.09 26.75
CA THR A 198 14.41 -8.90 26.54
C THR A 198 13.27 -8.26 27.31
N TRP A 199 12.15 -8.04 26.67
CA TRP A 199 10.96 -7.52 27.33
C TRP A 199 10.34 -8.54 28.29
N LYS A 200 9.92 -8.07 29.44
CA LYS A 200 9.19 -8.85 30.46
C LYS A 200 7.78 -8.31 30.62
N PRO A 201 6.76 -8.90 29.96
CA PRO A 201 5.39 -8.37 29.95
C PRO A 201 4.77 -8.25 31.34
N LEU A 202 5.04 -9.22 32.25
CA LEU A 202 4.50 -9.23 33.59
C LEU A 202 5.02 -8.08 34.50
N GLU A 203 6.21 -7.60 34.18
CA GLU A 203 6.89 -6.56 34.96
C GLU A 203 6.89 -5.19 34.27
N GLU A 204 6.45 -5.16 33.00
CA GLU A 204 6.52 -3.98 32.11
C GLU A 204 7.91 -3.34 32.07
N LYS A 205 8.95 -4.17 32.04
CA LYS A 205 10.36 -3.75 32.08
C LYS A 205 11.21 -4.50 31.08
N TRP A 206 12.31 -3.86 30.68
CA TRP A 206 13.36 -4.50 29.89
C TRP A 206 14.37 -5.19 30.80
N LYS A 207 14.59 -6.48 30.61
CA LYS A 207 15.69 -7.24 31.18
C LYS A 207 16.91 -7.05 30.31
N ILE A 208 17.88 -6.25 30.76
CA ILE A 208 19.09 -5.94 30.04
C ILE A 208 20.23 -6.84 30.49
N GLN A 209 21.09 -7.24 29.56
CA GLN A 209 22.24 -8.12 29.78
C GLN A 209 23.50 -7.51 29.15
N ASP A 210 24.64 -7.70 29.77
CA ASP A 210 25.97 -7.17 29.33
C ASP A 210 25.81 -5.67 28.95
N TYR A 211 25.66 -4.85 29.97
CA TYR A 211 25.30 -3.46 29.81
C TYR A 211 26.26 -2.50 30.47
N SER A 212 26.31 -1.25 29.99
CA SER A 212 26.98 -0.11 30.61
C SER A 212 26.02 1.07 30.77
N ILE A 213 25.98 1.69 31.93
CA ILE A 213 25.22 2.91 32.20
C ILE A 213 26.23 4.04 32.42
N ARG A 214 26.06 5.13 31.69
CA ARG A 214 26.84 6.34 31.78
C ARG A 214 25.95 7.53 32.06
N GLU A 215 26.29 8.35 33.04
CA GLU A 215 25.63 9.62 33.30
C GLU A 215 26.54 10.78 32.94
N PHE A 216 25.95 11.87 32.52
CA PHE A 216 26.64 13.08 32.14
C PHE A 216 26.17 14.22 33.02
N ASP A 217 27.06 15.06 33.48
CA ASP A 217 26.72 16.27 34.22
C ASP A 217 26.41 17.43 33.28
N ASN A 218 25.97 18.58 33.81
CA ASN A 218 25.65 19.75 33.05
C ASN A 218 26.83 20.34 32.25
N SER A 219 28.04 19.98 32.59
CA SER A 219 29.28 20.35 31.89
C SER A 219 29.61 19.42 30.73
N GLY A 220 28.88 18.31 30.59
CA GLY A 220 29.13 17.27 29.60
C GLY A 220 30.20 16.27 30.02
N SER A 221 30.68 16.33 31.28
CA SER A 221 31.65 15.37 31.81
C SER A 221 30.98 14.02 32.03
N GLU A 222 31.61 12.96 31.51
CA GLU A 222 31.13 11.59 31.59
C GLU A 222 31.49 10.96 32.96
N ARG A 223 30.50 10.37 33.61
CA ARG A 223 30.66 9.57 34.80
C ARG A 223 30.14 8.16 34.56
N MET A 224 31.01 7.15 34.64
CA MET A 224 30.59 5.76 34.57
C MET A 224 29.99 5.33 35.90
N ILE A 225 28.70 4.88 35.87
CA ILE A 225 27.99 4.47 37.09
C ILE A 225 28.02 2.96 37.29
N ALA A 226 27.74 2.21 36.19
CA ALA A 226 27.67 0.76 36.30
C ALA A 226 28.05 0.09 34.96
N THR A 227 28.85 -0.96 35.05
CA THR A 227 29.06 -1.93 33.99
C THR A 227 28.85 -3.31 34.59
N SER A 228 27.98 -4.11 34.04
CA SER A 228 27.69 -5.44 34.56
C SER A 228 27.36 -6.42 33.46
N LYS A 229 27.83 -7.67 33.66
CA LYS A 229 27.39 -8.82 32.87
C LYS A 229 26.18 -9.51 33.47
N GLN A 230 25.76 -9.13 34.68
CA GLN A 230 24.55 -9.67 35.33
C GLN A 230 23.32 -8.99 34.78
N ASP A 231 22.23 -9.73 34.80
CA ASP A 231 20.92 -9.25 34.34
C ASP A 231 20.37 -8.15 35.25
N SER A 232 19.80 -7.11 34.67
CA SER A 232 19.11 -6.05 35.41
C SER A 232 17.77 -5.73 34.74
N LEU A 233 16.78 -5.35 35.57
CA LEU A 233 15.45 -4.95 35.09
C LEU A 233 15.36 -3.43 35.13
N LEU A 234 15.23 -2.80 33.98
CA LEU A 234 15.10 -1.36 33.83
C LEU A 234 13.83 -0.95 33.12
N ASN A 235 13.22 0.12 33.59
CA ASN A 235 12.19 0.82 32.85
C ASN A 235 12.87 1.83 31.91
N LEU A 236 12.83 1.54 30.60
CA LEU A 236 13.48 2.36 29.57
C LEU A 236 12.47 3.27 28.84
N ASN A 237 11.27 3.46 29.40
CA ASN A 237 10.22 4.33 28.84
C ASN A 237 9.84 4.04 27.37
N PHE A 238 10.14 2.83 26.86
CA PHE A 238 9.64 2.33 25.57
C PHE A 238 9.22 0.88 25.71
N ILE A 239 8.31 0.46 24.84
CA ILE A 239 7.71 -0.88 24.83
C ILE A 239 7.90 -1.52 23.46
N PRO A 240 7.76 -2.84 23.32
CA PRO A 240 7.86 -3.55 22.02
C PRO A 240 6.97 -2.97 20.92
N GLU A 241 5.77 -2.51 21.27
CA GLU A 241 4.81 -1.92 20.33
C GLU A 241 5.32 -0.62 19.70
N ASP A 242 6.14 0.15 20.40
CA ASP A 242 6.78 1.36 19.85
C ASP A 242 7.71 1.00 18.68
N ILE A 243 8.41 -0.14 18.77
CA ILE A 243 9.29 -0.66 17.71
C ILE A 243 8.47 -1.22 16.55
N ASN A 244 7.43 -2.00 16.85
CA ASN A 244 6.56 -2.63 15.86
C ASN A 244 5.81 -1.59 15.00
N GLN A 245 5.44 -0.44 15.57
CA GLN A 245 4.81 0.65 14.84
C GLN A 245 5.71 1.23 13.74
N ILE A 246 7.02 1.24 13.95
CA ILE A 246 7.99 1.72 12.94
C ILE A 246 8.25 0.66 11.88
N GLY A 247 8.26 -0.62 12.27
CA GLY A 247 8.54 -1.74 11.38
C GLY A 247 7.33 -2.22 10.56
N SER A 248 6.09 -1.86 10.94
CA SER A 248 4.90 -2.26 10.18
C SER A 248 4.86 -1.56 8.82
N SER A 249 4.63 -2.34 7.75
CA SER A 249 4.47 -1.76 6.42
C SER A 249 3.20 -0.92 6.37
N SER A 250 3.27 0.25 5.75
CA SER A 250 2.12 1.15 5.54
C SER A 250 0.98 0.49 4.74
N GLU A 251 1.29 -0.58 4.00
CA GLU A 251 0.32 -1.36 3.23
C GLU A 251 -0.61 -2.21 4.10
N GLU A 252 -0.15 -2.63 5.28
CA GLU A 252 -0.91 -3.49 6.21
C GLU A 252 -1.78 -2.72 7.20
N VAL A 253 -1.77 -1.40 7.13
CA VAL A 253 -2.47 -0.52 8.10
C VAL A 253 -3.58 0.25 7.41
N SER A 254 -4.73 0.43 8.08
CA SER A 254 -5.82 1.25 7.54
C SER A 254 -5.44 2.74 7.49
N TYR A 255 -6.15 3.52 6.68
CA TYR A 255 -5.94 4.96 6.55
C TYR A 255 -5.93 5.68 7.91
N ASN A 256 -6.91 5.37 8.78
CA ASN A 256 -7.01 6.02 10.10
C ASN A 256 -5.86 5.59 11.03
N GLN A 257 -5.49 4.32 11.01
CA GLN A 257 -4.35 3.82 11.78
C GLN A 257 -3.05 4.48 11.32
N LEU A 258 -2.81 4.53 10.00
CA LEU A 258 -1.62 5.17 9.44
C LEU A 258 -1.56 6.67 9.79
N LYS A 259 -2.70 7.37 9.72
CA LYS A 259 -2.78 8.78 10.12
C LYS A 259 -2.40 8.98 11.59
N ASN A 260 -2.90 8.14 12.49
CA ASN A 260 -2.56 8.20 13.92
C ASN A 260 -1.08 7.85 14.16
N GLN A 261 -0.55 6.85 13.45
CA GLN A 261 0.87 6.51 13.52
C GLN A 261 1.77 7.68 13.09
N ILE A 262 1.42 8.37 12.00
CA ILE A 262 2.17 9.56 11.54
C ILE A 262 2.23 10.62 12.64
N VAL A 263 1.10 10.89 13.31
CA VAL A 263 1.08 11.86 14.41
C VAL A 263 2.01 11.43 15.55
N THR A 264 1.94 10.16 15.96
CA THR A 264 2.81 9.61 17.00
C THR A 264 4.28 9.67 16.63
N LEU A 265 4.63 9.23 15.40
CA LEU A 265 6.01 9.26 14.89
C LEU A 265 6.55 10.69 14.78
N LYS A 266 5.72 11.64 14.35
CA LYS A 266 6.08 13.05 14.24
C LYS A 266 6.33 13.68 15.62
N ASN A 267 5.50 13.35 16.59
CA ASN A 267 5.70 13.79 17.98
C ASN A 267 6.97 13.19 18.60
N ASN A 268 7.38 12.02 18.12
CA ASN A 268 8.61 11.35 18.53
C ASN A 268 9.84 11.81 17.70
N GLY A 269 9.72 12.84 16.85
CA GLY A 269 10.82 13.40 16.07
C GLY A 269 11.28 12.54 14.87
N VAL A 270 10.54 11.48 14.53
CA VAL A 270 10.87 10.61 13.39
C VAL A 270 10.50 11.32 12.09
N ASN A 271 11.36 11.19 11.07
CA ASN A 271 11.02 11.70 9.73
C ASN A 271 9.87 10.91 9.12
N THR A 272 8.71 11.53 8.96
CA THR A 272 7.46 10.89 8.55
C THR A 272 7.15 10.99 7.06
N VAL A 273 8.04 11.54 6.25
CA VAL A 273 7.80 11.81 4.81
C VAL A 273 7.31 10.56 4.08
N LYS A 274 7.92 9.41 4.32
CA LYS A 274 7.54 8.13 3.69
C LYS A 274 6.10 7.75 4.01
N TRP A 275 5.72 7.79 5.29
CA TRP A 275 4.34 7.45 5.74
C TRP A 275 3.31 8.48 5.27
N GLU A 276 3.68 9.76 5.19
CA GLU A 276 2.82 10.81 4.62
C GLU A 276 2.56 10.57 3.13
N VAL A 277 3.58 10.18 2.35
CA VAL A 277 3.41 9.77 0.95
C VAL A 277 2.44 8.60 0.85
N ASP A 278 2.61 7.56 1.67
CA ASP A 278 1.75 6.37 1.67
C ASP A 278 0.31 6.70 2.10
N LEU A 279 0.12 7.63 3.04
CA LEU A 279 -1.20 8.10 3.43
C LEU A 279 -1.95 8.75 2.25
N HIS A 280 -1.29 9.66 1.55
CA HIS A 280 -1.86 10.29 0.35
C HIS A 280 -2.03 9.29 -0.80
N TYR A 281 -1.12 8.31 -0.92
CA TYR A 281 -1.21 7.23 -1.90
C TYR A 281 -2.47 6.39 -1.73
N LYS A 282 -2.88 6.03 -0.51
CA LYS A 282 -4.14 5.29 -0.26
C LYS A 282 -5.36 5.99 -0.85
N ILE A 283 -5.42 7.32 -0.78
CA ILE A 283 -6.50 8.09 -1.40
C ILE A 283 -6.30 8.15 -2.92
N ALA A 284 -5.11 8.53 -3.38
CA ALA A 284 -4.81 8.69 -4.81
C ALA A 284 -5.04 7.39 -5.59
N TYR A 285 -4.67 6.24 -5.02
CA TYR A 285 -4.88 4.91 -5.60
C TYR A 285 -6.36 4.59 -5.78
N SER A 286 -7.22 4.99 -4.85
CA SER A 286 -8.65 4.76 -4.97
C SER A 286 -9.27 5.48 -6.17
N PHE A 287 -8.72 6.64 -6.60
CA PHE A 287 -9.20 7.39 -7.76
C PHE A 287 -8.70 6.86 -9.11
N ILE A 288 -7.85 5.83 -9.12
CA ILE A 288 -7.30 5.25 -10.35
C ILE A 288 -8.40 4.81 -11.33
N SER A 289 -9.47 4.18 -10.83
CA SER A 289 -10.57 3.68 -11.66
C SER A 289 -11.27 4.80 -12.43
N LEU A 290 -11.54 5.92 -11.78
CA LEU A 290 -12.17 7.08 -12.40
C LEU A 290 -11.25 7.69 -13.47
N ILE A 291 -9.98 7.89 -13.14
CA ILE A 291 -9.02 8.58 -14.01
C ILE A 291 -8.72 7.73 -15.25
N ILE A 292 -8.60 6.43 -15.07
CA ILE A 292 -8.35 5.49 -16.17
C ILE A 292 -9.56 5.39 -17.10
N ILE A 293 -10.79 5.36 -16.58
CA ILE A 293 -12.01 5.45 -17.39
C ILE A 293 -12.02 6.76 -18.18
N PHE A 294 -11.69 7.88 -17.52
CA PHE A 294 -11.65 9.20 -18.16
C PHE A 294 -10.69 9.23 -19.36
N CYS A 295 -9.55 8.54 -19.28
CA CYS A 295 -8.62 8.39 -20.40
C CYS A 295 -9.07 7.33 -21.42
N GLY A 296 -9.65 6.22 -20.98
CA GLY A 296 -10.03 5.09 -21.82
C GLY A 296 -11.13 5.44 -22.84
N ILE A 297 -12.11 6.25 -22.42
CA ILE A 297 -13.22 6.65 -23.28
C ILE A 297 -12.73 7.36 -24.55
N PRO A 298 -11.97 8.47 -24.49
CA PRO A 298 -11.50 9.13 -25.71
C PRO A 298 -10.53 8.28 -26.51
N LEU A 299 -9.70 7.46 -25.86
CA LEU A 299 -8.77 6.55 -26.55
C LEU A 299 -9.52 5.58 -27.48
N SER A 300 -10.68 5.08 -27.08
CA SER A 300 -11.49 4.14 -27.88
C SER A 300 -12.13 4.78 -29.10
N VAL A 301 -12.44 6.07 -29.02
CA VAL A 301 -13.15 6.82 -30.10
C VAL A 301 -12.18 7.56 -31.03
N PHE A 302 -10.94 7.78 -30.61
CA PHE A 302 -9.95 8.59 -31.35
C PHE A 302 -9.65 8.03 -32.73
N ARG A 303 -9.72 6.71 -32.95
CA ARG A 303 -9.41 6.06 -34.21
C ARG A 303 -10.58 5.16 -34.67
N SER A 304 -11.24 5.54 -35.73
CA SER A 304 -12.49 4.90 -36.23
C SER A 304 -12.32 3.46 -36.78
N ASN A 305 -11.10 3.01 -37.05
CA ASN A 305 -10.81 1.71 -37.70
C ASN A 305 -10.02 0.74 -36.78
N THR A 306 -10.13 0.89 -35.46
CA THR A 306 -9.42 0.01 -34.52
C THR A 306 -10.19 -1.29 -34.30
N THR A 307 -9.47 -2.41 -34.33
CA THR A 307 -10.01 -3.70 -33.89
C THR A 307 -10.11 -3.73 -32.37
N LEU A 308 -11.03 -4.53 -31.82
CA LEU A 308 -11.13 -4.72 -30.36
C LEU A 308 -9.82 -5.22 -29.75
N ALA A 309 -9.07 -6.05 -30.47
CA ALA A 309 -7.76 -6.52 -30.05
C ALA A 309 -6.75 -5.36 -29.85
N PHE A 310 -6.75 -4.37 -30.76
CA PHE A 310 -5.93 -3.17 -30.59
C PHE A 310 -6.36 -2.34 -29.39
N GLY A 311 -7.68 -2.20 -29.17
CA GLY A 311 -8.23 -1.53 -27.97
C GLY A 311 -7.79 -2.22 -26.68
N GLY A 312 -7.80 -3.56 -26.64
CA GLY A 312 -7.30 -4.33 -25.52
C GLY A 312 -5.80 -4.12 -25.26
N GLY A 313 -4.98 -4.20 -26.31
CA GLY A 313 -3.54 -3.94 -26.19
C GLY A 313 -3.22 -2.50 -25.72
N LEU A 314 -3.95 -1.51 -26.25
CA LEU A 314 -3.82 -0.12 -25.84
C LEU A 314 -4.22 0.08 -24.37
N SER A 315 -5.26 -0.62 -23.89
CA SER A 315 -5.66 -0.58 -22.49
C SER A 315 -4.57 -1.13 -21.58
N LEU A 316 -3.98 -2.27 -21.93
CA LEU A 316 -2.87 -2.86 -21.15
C LEU A 316 -1.64 -1.94 -21.13
N ALA A 317 -1.28 -1.34 -22.26
CA ALA A 317 -0.18 -0.38 -22.32
C ALA A 317 -0.47 0.87 -21.46
N THR A 318 -1.71 1.35 -21.44
CA THR A 318 -2.14 2.52 -20.66
C THR A 318 -2.06 2.26 -19.17
N ILE A 319 -2.54 1.09 -18.70
CA ILE A 319 -2.47 0.74 -17.27
C ILE A 319 -1.03 0.51 -16.83
N PHE A 320 -0.21 -0.12 -17.66
CA PHE A 320 1.21 -0.30 -17.37
C PHE A 320 1.93 1.04 -17.23
N ALA A 321 1.74 1.96 -18.17
CA ALA A 321 2.29 3.32 -18.10
C ALA A 321 1.83 4.05 -16.82
N TYR A 322 0.55 3.89 -16.45
CA TYR A 322 0.03 4.48 -15.22
C TYR A 322 0.74 3.93 -13.98
N ILE A 323 0.89 2.61 -13.86
CA ILE A 323 1.54 1.96 -12.70
C ILE A 323 3.02 2.38 -12.61
N VAL A 324 3.73 2.45 -13.74
CA VAL A 324 5.12 2.91 -13.76
C VAL A 324 5.23 4.35 -13.24
N LEU A 325 4.38 5.26 -13.72
CA LEU A 325 4.37 6.66 -13.25
C LEU A 325 3.95 6.78 -11.79
N LEU A 326 3.04 5.92 -11.32
CA LEU A 326 2.61 5.87 -9.93
C LEU A 326 3.78 5.49 -9.00
N LYS A 327 4.52 4.40 -9.33
CA LYS A 327 5.69 3.97 -8.56
C LYS A 327 6.84 4.97 -8.65
N PHE A 328 7.02 5.60 -9.79
CA PHE A 328 8.01 6.68 -9.96
C PHE A 328 7.69 7.89 -9.07
N GLY A 329 6.45 8.36 -9.07
CA GLY A 329 6.01 9.44 -8.18
C GLY A 329 6.22 9.10 -6.70
N GLN A 330 5.85 7.87 -6.30
CA GLN A 330 6.06 7.37 -4.93
C GLN A 330 7.55 7.37 -4.55
N SER A 331 8.43 6.92 -5.45
CA SER A 331 9.89 6.91 -5.23
C SER A 331 10.45 8.34 -5.04
N LEU A 332 10.03 9.31 -5.86
CA LEU A 332 10.42 10.71 -5.71
C LEU A 332 9.96 11.32 -4.37
N GLY A 333 8.77 10.92 -3.91
CA GLY A 333 8.27 11.31 -2.60
C GLY A 333 9.10 10.74 -1.46
N TYR A 334 9.44 9.46 -1.51
CA TYR A 334 10.29 8.82 -0.50
C TYR A 334 11.70 9.43 -0.43
N ALA A 335 12.22 9.86 -1.58
CA ALA A 335 13.50 10.58 -1.67
C ALA A 335 13.41 12.04 -1.17
N GLY A 336 12.21 12.55 -0.83
CA GLY A 336 12.00 13.93 -0.39
C GLY A 336 12.09 14.96 -1.52
N SER A 337 12.18 14.53 -2.79
CA SER A 337 12.27 15.44 -3.95
C SER A 337 10.93 16.11 -4.29
N LEU A 338 9.82 15.47 -3.94
CA LEU A 338 8.47 15.99 -4.10
C LEU A 338 7.74 16.00 -2.75
N SER A 339 6.82 16.97 -2.60
CA SER A 339 5.94 16.95 -1.43
C SER A 339 5.09 15.68 -1.41
N PRO A 340 4.71 15.13 -0.23
CA PRO A 340 3.97 13.88 -0.11
C PRO A 340 2.69 13.85 -0.95
N PHE A 341 1.96 14.95 -1.00
CA PHE A 341 0.75 15.08 -1.82
C PHE A 341 1.07 14.97 -3.32
N LEU A 342 2.01 15.76 -3.84
CA LEU A 342 2.36 15.74 -5.27
C LEU A 342 2.94 14.38 -5.69
N ALA A 343 3.73 13.76 -4.84
CA ALA A 343 4.30 12.44 -5.08
C ALA A 343 3.23 11.37 -5.26
N ALA A 344 2.25 11.33 -4.37
CA ALA A 344 1.15 10.37 -4.42
C ALA A 344 0.18 10.61 -5.60
N TRP A 345 -0.07 11.88 -5.96
CA TRP A 345 -0.99 12.27 -7.03
C TRP A 345 -0.31 12.43 -8.40
N PHE A 346 0.99 12.18 -8.51
CA PHE A 346 1.80 12.42 -9.71
C PHE A 346 1.21 11.78 -10.98
N SER A 347 0.93 10.47 -10.95
CA SER A 347 0.32 9.78 -12.08
C SER A 347 -1.10 10.27 -12.37
N ASN A 348 -1.89 10.52 -11.32
CA ASN A 348 -3.26 11.03 -11.45
C ASN A 348 -3.29 12.36 -12.21
N ILE A 349 -2.43 13.29 -11.84
CA ILE A 349 -2.33 14.62 -12.49
C ILE A 349 -1.95 14.46 -13.96
N ILE A 350 -0.93 13.66 -14.27
CA ILE A 350 -0.49 13.43 -15.65
C ILE A 350 -1.62 12.83 -16.48
N PHE A 351 -2.30 11.80 -15.96
CA PHE A 351 -3.38 11.15 -16.70
C PHE A 351 -4.63 12.01 -16.83
N ILE A 352 -4.93 12.88 -15.88
CA ILE A 352 -6.00 13.88 -16.02
C ILE A 352 -5.67 14.85 -17.16
N ILE A 353 -4.42 15.31 -17.25
CA ILE A 353 -3.98 16.22 -18.33
C ILE A 353 -4.08 15.50 -19.69
N ILE A 354 -3.56 14.26 -19.78
CA ILE A 354 -3.64 13.45 -21.01
C ILE A 354 -5.10 13.18 -21.39
N GLY A 355 -5.93 12.75 -20.43
CA GLY A 355 -7.35 12.47 -20.66
C GLY A 355 -8.12 13.71 -21.11
N THR A 356 -7.84 14.86 -20.51
CA THR A 356 -8.44 16.14 -20.91
C THR A 356 -8.02 16.52 -22.34
N TRP A 357 -6.74 16.39 -22.67
CA TRP A 357 -6.24 16.64 -24.02
C TRP A 357 -6.89 15.70 -25.04
N LEU A 358 -6.99 14.43 -24.73
CA LEU A 358 -7.66 13.44 -25.59
C LEU A 358 -9.15 13.75 -25.77
N MET A 359 -9.84 14.12 -24.68
CA MET A 359 -11.27 14.50 -24.75
C MET A 359 -11.52 15.75 -25.59
N LEU A 360 -10.63 16.76 -25.50
CA LEU A 360 -10.74 17.98 -26.31
C LEU A 360 -10.48 17.74 -27.81
N ASN A 361 -9.57 16.81 -28.13
CA ASN A 361 -9.17 16.48 -29.50
C ASN A 361 -9.92 15.26 -30.07
N ALA A 362 -10.69 14.54 -29.25
CA ALA A 362 -11.58 13.50 -29.76
C ALA A 362 -12.52 14.11 -30.80
N ARG A 363 -12.57 13.52 -32.01
CA ARG A 363 -13.33 14.03 -33.15
C ARG A 363 -14.74 14.46 -32.72
N LYS A 364 -14.94 15.78 -32.68
CA LYS A 364 -16.24 16.45 -32.50
C LYS A 364 -17.16 16.14 -33.63
#